data_e1613ea0d376e51a514a4cdaa52b3448
#
_entry.id   e1613ea0d376e51a514a4cdaa52b3448
#
_cell.length_a   1.000
_cell.length_b   1.000
_cell.length_c   1.000
_cell.angle_alpha   90.00
_cell.angle_beta   90.00
_cell.angle_gamma   90.00
#
_symmetry.space_group_name_H-M   'P 1'
#
loop_
_entity.id
_entity.type
_entity.pdbx_description
1 polymer ?
#
loop_
_entity_poly.entity_id
_entity_poly.type
_entity_poly.pdbx_seq_one_letter_code
_entity_poly.pdbx_strand_id
1 'polypeptide(L)'
;AGEPLGYSQAEVELHGHAIECRIYAEDAMRFLPSPGPLHVLRWPEGPHVRIDAAVREGSEVSSHYDPMIAKLCVWGRTRPEAIERMRRALEDTVILGIDCNLGFHLRVLAEPDFRAGHFTTRYIEEHPDLVVAHEFSEDHSRAIAAAAAGMAARARGSVQTRAAAAPAGLSRWQSSVRWRG
;
A
#
# COMPACT_ATOMS: atom_id res chain seq x y z
N ALA A 1 25.25 23.20 -3.32
CA ALA A 1 26.43 23.40 -4.16
C ALA A 1 26.85 24.89 -4.24
N GLY A 2 26.04 25.82 -3.74
CA GLY A 2 26.33 27.25 -3.75
C GLY A 2 25.91 27.99 -5.03
N GLU A 3 25.27 27.30 -5.95
CA GLU A 3 24.73 27.93 -7.15
C GLU A 3 23.39 28.62 -6.85
N PRO A 4 23.04 29.73 -7.55
CA PRO A 4 21.74 30.34 -7.39
C PRO A 4 20.63 29.41 -7.91
N LEU A 5 19.42 29.53 -7.33
CA LEU A 5 18.23 28.87 -7.87
C LEU A 5 17.93 29.44 -9.27
N GLY A 6 17.52 28.55 -10.20
CA GLY A 6 17.19 28.93 -11.58
C GLY A 6 15.85 29.66 -11.73
N TYR A 7 15.21 30.08 -10.65
CA TYR A 7 13.91 30.76 -10.61
C TYR A 7 13.83 31.73 -9.43
N SER A 8 12.96 32.73 -9.53
CA SER A 8 12.63 33.71 -8.48
C SER A 8 11.39 33.28 -7.69
N GLN A 9 11.17 33.89 -6.51
CA GLN A 9 9.96 33.67 -5.70
C GLN A 9 8.67 33.99 -6.46
N ALA A 10 8.69 34.98 -7.36
CA ALA A 10 7.52 35.38 -8.14
C ALA A 10 7.11 34.35 -9.21
N GLU A 11 8.00 33.44 -9.59
CA GLU A 11 7.75 32.38 -10.56
C GLU A 11 7.24 31.11 -9.92
N VAL A 12 7.18 31.04 -8.57
CA VAL A 12 6.67 29.87 -7.84
C VAL A 12 5.15 29.91 -7.80
N GLU A 13 4.53 28.98 -8.50
CA GLU A 13 3.07 28.80 -8.55
C GLU A 13 2.65 27.45 -7.96
N LEU A 14 1.45 27.42 -7.36
CA LEU A 14 0.83 26.19 -6.88
C LEU A 14 -0.05 25.57 -7.97
N HIS A 15 0.30 24.40 -8.43
CA HIS A 15 -0.45 23.69 -9.46
C HIS A 15 -1.11 22.43 -8.92
N GLY A 16 -2.45 22.40 -8.90
CA GLY A 16 -3.24 21.26 -8.47
C GLY A 16 -3.26 21.06 -6.96
N HIS A 17 -3.57 19.85 -6.56
CA HIS A 17 -3.70 19.41 -5.16
C HIS A 17 -2.98 18.10 -4.94
N ALA A 18 -2.26 17.97 -3.84
CA ALA A 18 -1.66 16.71 -3.39
C ALA A 18 -2.28 16.27 -2.07
N ILE A 19 -2.38 14.95 -1.90
CA ILE A 19 -2.77 14.32 -0.63
C ILE A 19 -1.70 13.28 -0.32
N GLU A 20 -1.25 13.25 0.94
CA GLU A 20 -0.39 12.21 1.49
C GLU A 20 -1.16 11.45 2.57
N CYS A 21 -1.16 10.12 2.47
CA CYS A 21 -1.57 9.23 3.54
C CYS A 21 -0.34 8.48 4.07
N ARG A 22 -0.10 8.60 5.37
CA ARG A 22 0.93 7.82 6.06
C ARG A 22 0.33 6.49 6.44
N ILE A 23 0.88 5.42 5.89
CA ILE A 23 0.40 4.06 6.16
C ILE A 23 1.16 3.51 7.35
N TYR A 24 0.42 3.22 8.41
CA TYR A 24 0.93 2.70 9.65
C TYR A 24 0.50 1.24 9.86
N ALA A 25 1.41 0.43 10.39
CA ALA A 25 1.15 -0.89 10.95
C ALA A 25 0.55 -0.72 12.35
N GLU A 26 -0.75 -0.42 12.41
CA GLU A 26 -1.46 -0.13 13.66
C GLU A 26 -2.95 -0.49 13.57
N ASP A 27 -3.53 -0.84 14.70
CA ASP A 27 -4.97 -0.96 14.88
C ASP A 27 -5.63 0.41 14.65
N ALA A 28 -6.52 0.50 13.67
CA ALA A 28 -7.20 1.72 13.26
C ALA A 28 -8.19 2.29 14.30
N MET A 29 -8.46 1.55 15.40
CA MET A 29 -9.34 2.00 16.49
C MET A 29 -8.56 2.60 17.66
N ARG A 30 -7.48 1.92 18.04
CA ARG A 30 -6.70 2.27 19.22
C ARG A 30 -5.41 2.99 18.88
N PHE A 31 -5.05 3.01 17.60
CA PHE A 31 -3.77 3.51 17.09
C PHE A 31 -2.57 2.85 17.79
N LEU A 32 -2.75 1.57 18.20
CA LEU A 32 -1.68 0.78 18.80
C LEU A 32 -0.89 0.07 17.70
N PRO A 33 0.45 0.03 17.79
CA PRO A 33 1.29 -0.68 16.82
C PRO A 33 0.90 -2.15 16.66
N SER A 34 0.85 -2.63 15.43
CA SER A 34 0.59 -4.02 15.04
C SER A 34 1.83 -4.59 14.33
N PRO A 35 2.91 -4.93 15.07
CA PRO A 35 4.10 -5.52 14.49
C PRO A 35 3.81 -6.93 13.97
N GLY A 36 4.54 -7.36 12.92
CA GLY A 36 4.39 -8.70 12.38
C GLY A 36 4.87 -8.85 10.94
N PRO A 37 4.75 -10.07 10.38
CA PRO A 37 5.18 -10.36 9.03
C PRO A 37 4.18 -9.84 7.99
N LEU A 38 4.69 -9.25 6.92
CA LEU A 38 3.92 -8.87 5.73
C LEU A 38 3.81 -10.08 4.79
N HIS A 39 2.74 -10.85 4.90
CA HIS A 39 2.52 -12.04 4.07
C HIS A 39 2.19 -11.70 2.62
N VAL A 40 1.42 -10.64 2.42
CA VAL A 40 1.11 -10.08 1.10
C VAL A 40 1.23 -8.57 1.18
N LEU A 41 1.93 -8.00 0.23
CA LEU A 41 2.05 -6.55 0.07
C LEU A 41 1.95 -6.19 -1.41
N ARG A 42 0.91 -5.44 -1.76
CA ARG A 42 0.76 -4.84 -3.09
C ARG A 42 0.49 -3.37 -2.95
N TRP A 43 1.35 -2.58 -3.56
CA TRP A 43 1.16 -1.14 -3.66
C TRP A 43 0.37 -0.78 -4.91
N PRO A 44 -0.40 0.33 -4.87
CA PRO A 44 -1.11 0.82 -6.05
C PRO A 44 -0.14 1.37 -7.08
N GLU A 45 -0.48 1.23 -8.34
CA GLU A 45 0.27 1.79 -9.45
C GLU A 45 -0.61 2.74 -10.27
N GLY A 46 0.01 3.68 -10.98
CA GLY A 46 -0.70 4.53 -11.90
C GLY A 46 -0.14 5.96 -11.96
N PRO A 47 -0.66 6.77 -12.92
CA PRO A 47 -0.22 8.15 -13.07
C PRO A 47 -0.57 8.98 -11.83
N HIS A 48 0.40 9.80 -11.39
CA HIS A 48 0.29 10.67 -10.22
C HIS A 48 0.05 9.93 -8.89
N VAL A 49 0.48 8.68 -8.81
CA VAL A 49 0.60 7.90 -7.57
C VAL A 49 2.07 7.68 -7.27
N ARG A 50 2.49 8.02 -6.06
CA ARG A 50 3.84 7.83 -5.56
C ARG A 50 3.80 7.09 -4.23
N ILE A 51 4.65 6.06 -4.12
CA ILE A 51 4.83 5.29 -2.90
C ILE A 51 6.27 5.44 -2.44
N ASP A 52 6.44 5.90 -1.21
CA ASP A 52 7.71 5.89 -0.51
C ASP A 52 7.60 4.83 0.61
N ALA A 53 7.99 3.58 0.32
CA ALA A 53 7.85 2.45 1.22
C ALA A 53 9.17 2.02 1.83
N ALA A 54 9.16 1.70 3.13
CA ALA A 54 10.29 1.13 3.87
C ALA A 54 10.27 -0.41 3.87
N VAL A 55 9.19 -1.03 3.39
CA VAL A 55 8.92 -2.47 3.48
C VAL A 55 8.59 -3.06 2.11
N ARG A 56 8.76 -4.37 2.00
CA ARG A 56 8.38 -5.19 0.84
C ARG A 56 7.66 -6.45 1.31
N GLU A 57 7.02 -7.17 0.40
CA GLU A 57 6.43 -8.46 0.70
C GLU A 57 7.48 -9.40 1.34
N GLY A 58 7.10 -10.07 2.40
CA GLY A 58 7.99 -10.91 3.22
C GLY A 58 8.84 -10.15 4.24
N SER A 59 8.76 -8.81 4.32
CA SER A 59 9.37 -8.06 5.42
C SER A 59 8.62 -8.31 6.73
N GLU A 60 9.30 -8.09 7.86
CA GLU A 60 8.70 -8.05 9.19
C GLU A 60 8.68 -6.60 9.70
N VAL A 61 7.52 -6.14 10.16
CA VAL A 61 7.38 -4.85 10.84
C VAL A 61 7.78 -5.03 12.29
N SER A 62 8.85 -4.34 12.69
CA SER A 62 9.43 -4.42 14.03
C SER A 62 8.68 -3.55 15.03
N SER A 63 8.61 -4.01 16.29
CA SER A 63 8.13 -3.21 17.42
C SER A 63 9.16 -2.19 17.95
N HIS A 64 10.39 -2.20 17.41
CA HIS A 64 11.49 -1.37 17.91
C HIS A 64 11.61 0.01 17.24
N TYR A 65 10.86 0.24 16.17
CA TYR A 65 10.86 1.47 15.38
C TYR A 65 9.45 2.01 15.21
N ASP A 66 9.35 3.17 14.55
CA ASP A 66 8.07 3.77 14.16
C ASP A 66 7.25 2.78 13.32
N PRO A 67 5.95 2.58 13.61
CA PRO A 67 5.09 1.67 12.84
C PRO A 67 4.75 2.19 11.43
N MET A 68 5.21 3.36 11.01
CA MET A 68 4.99 3.87 9.67
C MET A 68 5.74 3.02 8.64
N ILE A 69 5.01 2.36 7.75
CA ILE A 69 5.58 1.45 6.74
C ILE A 69 5.69 2.09 5.36
N ALA A 70 4.87 3.10 5.06
CA ALA A 70 4.91 3.81 3.80
C ALA A 70 4.24 5.19 3.85
N LYS A 71 4.56 6.01 2.85
CA LYS A 71 3.81 7.21 2.47
C LYS A 71 3.21 7.00 1.10
N LEU A 72 1.91 7.11 1.01
CA LEU A 72 1.16 7.08 -0.25
C LEU A 72 0.80 8.52 -0.60
N CYS A 73 1.34 9.02 -1.70
CA CYS A 73 1.11 10.38 -2.18
C CYS A 73 0.41 10.34 -3.53
N VAL A 74 -0.58 11.20 -3.70
CA VAL A 74 -1.25 11.39 -4.99
C VAL A 74 -1.31 12.87 -5.33
N TRP A 75 -1.42 13.15 -6.64
CA TRP A 75 -1.64 14.50 -7.15
C TRP A 75 -2.86 14.51 -8.07
N GLY A 76 -3.63 15.60 -8.05
CA GLY A 76 -4.76 15.85 -8.94
C GLY A 76 -4.81 17.31 -9.35
N ARG A 77 -5.43 17.64 -10.48
CA ARG A 77 -5.60 19.03 -10.92
C ARG A 77 -6.50 19.83 -9.98
N THR A 78 -7.41 19.14 -9.31
CA THR A 78 -8.33 19.70 -8.33
C THR A 78 -8.34 18.86 -7.07
N ARG A 79 -8.80 19.42 -5.93
CA ARG A 79 -8.96 18.70 -4.69
C ARG A 79 -9.86 17.45 -4.82
N PRO A 80 -11.06 17.52 -5.45
CA PRO A 80 -11.87 16.32 -5.66
C PRO A 80 -11.14 15.23 -6.47
N GLU A 81 -10.39 15.59 -7.52
CA GLU A 81 -9.62 14.63 -8.30
C GLU A 81 -8.53 13.95 -7.45
N ALA A 82 -7.83 14.71 -6.61
CA ALA A 82 -6.82 14.15 -5.69
C ALA A 82 -7.47 13.21 -4.68
N ILE A 83 -8.64 13.55 -4.11
CA ILE A 83 -9.39 12.71 -3.17
C ILE A 83 -9.80 11.38 -3.83
N GLU A 84 -10.40 11.41 -5.02
CA GLU A 84 -10.84 10.20 -5.72
C GLU A 84 -9.64 9.33 -6.15
N ARG A 85 -8.52 9.94 -6.51
CA ARG A 85 -7.29 9.20 -6.82
C ARG A 85 -6.70 8.54 -5.57
N MET A 86 -6.69 9.23 -4.44
CA MET A 86 -6.25 8.65 -3.17
C MET A 86 -7.15 7.51 -2.73
N ARG A 87 -8.48 7.70 -2.82
CA ARG A 87 -9.45 6.65 -2.47
C ARG A 87 -9.19 5.38 -3.27
N ARG A 88 -9.06 5.49 -4.59
CA ARG A 88 -8.75 4.34 -5.46
C ARG A 88 -7.39 3.72 -5.12
N ALA A 89 -6.36 4.54 -4.90
CA ALA A 89 -5.04 4.04 -4.54
C ALA A 89 -5.05 3.26 -3.22
N LEU A 90 -5.80 3.71 -2.22
CA LEU A 90 -5.98 2.98 -0.96
C LEU A 90 -6.76 1.66 -1.15
N GLU A 91 -7.81 1.66 -1.99
CA GLU A 91 -8.59 0.45 -2.32
C GLU A 91 -7.76 -0.59 -3.09
N ASP A 92 -6.84 -0.15 -3.95
CA ASP A 92 -5.94 -1.01 -4.70
C ASP A 92 -4.77 -1.54 -3.83
N THR A 93 -4.54 -0.95 -2.65
CA THR A 93 -3.49 -1.38 -1.71
C THR A 93 -3.91 -2.65 -0.99
N VAL A 94 -3.04 -3.68 -1.00
CA VAL A 94 -3.27 -4.93 -0.25
C VAL A 94 -2.15 -5.14 0.74
N ILE A 95 -2.51 -5.23 2.03
CA ILE A 95 -1.61 -5.54 3.15
C ILE A 95 -2.23 -6.67 3.96
N LEU A 96 -1.53 -7.81 4.05
CA LEU A 96 -1.95 -8.96 4.87
C LEU A 96 -0.84 -9.39 5.80
N GLY A 97 -1.21 -9.68 7.04
CA GLY A 97 -0.30 -10.16 8.11
C GLY A 97 -0.21 -9.23 9.31
N ILE A 98 -0.62 -7.97 9.14
CA ILE A 98 -0.68 -6.95 10.17
C ILE A 98 -1.98 -6.16 10.06
N ASP A 99 -2.38 -5.48 11.13
CA ASP A 99 -3.39 -4.45 11.06
C ASP A 99 -2.79 -3.15 10.50
N CYS A 100 -3.59 -2.37 9.79
CA CYS A 100 -3.16 -1.11 9.21
C CYS A 100 -4.30 -0.09 9.13
N ASN A 101 -3.94 1.18 9.00
CA ASN A 101 -4.88 2.30 9.01
C ASN A 101 -5.53 2.64 7.66
N LEU A 102 -5.46 1.77 6.65
CA LEU A 102 -6.07 2.00 5.33
C LEU A 102 -7.56 2.34 5.42
N GLY A 103 -8.32 1.56 6.20
CA GLY A 103 -9.77 1.78 6.40
C GLY A 103 -10.09 3.12 7.06
N PHE A 104 -9.25 3.58 7.98
CA PHE A 104 -9.37 4.91 8.58
C PHE A 104 -9.22 6.01 7.52
N HIS A 105 -8.19 5.95 6.68
CA HIS A 105 -7.99 6.91 5.60
C HIS A 105 -9.17 6.96 4.62
N LEU A 106 -9.74 5.79 4.26
CA LEU A 106 -10.91 5.74 3.38
C LEU A 106 -12.12 6.46 3.98
N ARG A 107 -12.35 6.33 5.30
CA ARG A 107 -13.42 7.06 6.00
C ARG A 107 -13.18 8.56 6.00
N VAL A 108 -11.97 9.00 6.30
CA VAL A 108 -11.58 10.43 6.26
C VAL A 108 -11.82 11.03 4.86
N LEU A 109 -11.44 10.31 3.80
CA LEU A 109 -11.64 10.78 2.42
C LEU A 109 -13.13 10.84 1.99
N ALA A 110 -13.99 10.08 2.64
CA ALA A 110 -15.43 10.08 2.39
C ALA A 110 -16.16 11.20 3.15
N GLU A 111 -15.56 11.73 4.21
CA GLU A 111 -16.15 12.68 5.14
C GLU A 111 -16.36 14.06 4.46
N PRO A 112 -17.57 14.69 4.56
CA PRO A 112 -17.90 15.93 3.86
C PRO A 112 -16.99 17.11 4.20
N ASP A 113 -16.63 17.31 5.48
CA ASP A 113 -15.81 18.45 5.88
C ASP A 113 -14.37 18.30 5.38
N PHE A 114 -13.81 17.08 5.41
CA PHE A 114 -12.52 16.81 4.78
C PHE A 114 -12.56 17.09 3.27
N ARG A 115 -13.62 16.67 2.58
CA ARG A 115 -13.81 16.90 1.15
C ARG A 115 -13.92 18.40 0.82
N ALA A 116 -14.61 19.16 1.67
CA ALA A 116 -14.74 20.61 1.55
C ALA A 116 -13.46 21.38 1.92
N GLY A 117 -12.51 20.74 2.60
CA GLY A 117 -11.28 21.37 3.08
C GLY A 117 -11.42 22.02 4.46
N HIS A 118 -12.48 21.73 5.19
CA HIS A 118 -12.77 22.24 6.53
C HIS A 118 -12.16 21.30 7.56
N PHE A 119 -10.85 21.38 7.79
CA PHE A 119 -10.17 20.53 8.78
C PHE A 119 -9.03 21.28 9.46
N THR A 120 -8.80 20.90 10.69
CA THR A 120 -7.71 21.39 11.55
C THR A 120 -6.85 20.21 12.01
N THR A 121 -5.78 20.48 12.76
CA THR A 121 -4.99 19.44 13.42
C THR A 121 -5.76 18.64 14.46
N ARG A 122 -6.94 19.13 14.89
CA ARG A 122 -7.85 18.48 15.86
C ARG A 122 -8.96 17.68 15.19
N TYR A 123 -8.89 17.51 13.87
CA TYR A 123 -9.96 16.92 13.08
C TYR A 123 -10.43 15.55 13.60
N ILE A 124 -9.52 14.68 14.02
CA ILE A 124 -9.86 13.36 14.57
C ILE A 124 -10.60 13.47 15.91
N GLU A 125 -10.23 14.43 16.76
CA GLU A 125 -10.91 14.67 18.03
C GLU A 125 -12.34 15.20 17.83
N GLU A 126 -12.54 15.98 16.77
CA GLU A 126 -13.82 16.59 16.39
C GLU A 126 -14.74 15.60 15.66
N HIS A 127 -14.19 14.49 15.09
CA HIS A 127 -14.90 13.45 14.36
C HIS A 127 -14.61 12.04 14.94
N PRO A 128 -15.03 11.75 16.17
CA PRO A 128 -14.73 10.47 16.82
C PRO A 128 -15.35 9.26 16.11
N ASP A 129 -16.40 9.45 15.31
CA ASP A 129 -17.04 8.45 14.46
C ASP A 129 -16.14 7.93 13.32
N LEU A 130 -15.07 8.64 12.99
CA LEU A 130 -14.05 8.15 12.06
C LEU A 130 -13.21 7.00 12.66
N VAL A 131 -13.16 6.92 14.00
CA VAL A 131 -12.40 5.90 14.74
C VAL A 131 -13.35 4.79 15.18
N VAL A 132 -13.80 3.97 14.25
CA VAL A 132 -14.72 2.84 14.51
C VAL A 132 -14.10 1.52 14.09
N ALA A 133 -14.53 0.43 14.76
CA ALA A 133 -14.21 -0.92 14.32
C ALA A 133 -14.74 -1.15 12.91
N HIS A 134 -13.90 -1.67 12.04
CA HIS A 134 -14.40 -2.18 10.78
C HIS A 134 -15.01 -3.57 11.05
N GLU A 135 -16.29 -3.59 11.38
CA GLU A 135 -17.04 -4.85 11.44
C GLU A 135 -17.27 -5.31 10.01
N PHE A 136 -16.49 -6.27 9.56
CA PHE A 136 -16.83 -7.04 8.36
C PHE A 136 -18.12 -7.82 8.66
N SER A 137 -19.11 -7.72 7.79
CA SER A 137 -20.24 -8.64 7.87
C SER A 137 -19.72 -10.09 7.81
N GLU A 138 -20.45 -11.04 8.39
CA GLU A 138 -20.06 -12.47 8.32
C GLU A 138 -19.79 -12.93 6.87
N ASP A 139 -20.53 -12.44 5.90
CA ASP A 139 -20.37 -12.77 4.49
C ASP A 139 -19.05 -12.22 3.92
N HIS A 140 -18.65 -11.01 4.29
CA HIS A 140 -17.34 -10.46 3.91
C HIS A 140 -16.20 -11.24 4.56
N SER A 141 -16.32 -11.59 5.84
CA SER A 141 -15.33 -12.40 6.55
C SER A 141 -15.17 -13.78 5.92
N ARG A 142 -16.27 -14.42 5.54
CA ARG A 142 -16.27 -15.71 4.81
C ARG A 142 -15.63 -15.58 3.43
N ALA A 143 -15.95 -14.51 2.69
CA ALA A 143 -15.38 -14.28 1.36
C ALA A 143 -13.86 -14.05 1.42
N ILE A 144 -13.39 -13.27 2.39
CA ILE A 144 -11.95 -13.03 2.64
C ILE A 144 -11.25 -14.33 3.02
N ALA A 145 -11.84 -15.14 3.92
CA ALA A 145 -11.29 -16.43 4.32
C ALA A 145 -11.20 -17.40 3.15
N ALA A 146 -12.24 -17.46 2.30
CA ALA A 146 -12.26 -18.30 1.10
C ALA A 146 -11.19 -17.87 0.08
N ALA A 147 -11.04 -16.56 -0.15
CA ALA A 147 -10.02 -16.00 -1.02
C ALA A 147 -8.60 -16.32 -0.51
N ALA A 148 -8.35 -16.11 0.77
CA ALA A 148 -7.07 -16.45 1.41
C ALA A 148 -6.74 -17.95 1.33
N ALA A 149 -7.72 -18.83 1.57
CA ALA A 149 -7.56 -20.27 1.42
C ALA A 149 -7.25 -20.66 -0.03
N GLY A 150 -7.92 -20.06 -1.00
CA GLY A 150 -7.67 -20.25 -2.44
C GLY A 150 -6.26 -19.82 -2.86
N MET A 151 -5.79 -18.68 -2.37
CA MET A 151 -4.43 -18.19 -2.61
C MET A 151 -3.38 -19.12 -1.98
N ALA A 152 -3.58 -19.58 -0.75
CA ALA A 152 -2.70 -20.52 -0.07
C ALA A 152 -2.66 -21.89 -0.77
N ALA A 153 -3.77 -22.37 -1.33
CA ALA A 153 -3.83 -23.61 -2.11
C ALA A 153 -3.05 -23.47 -3.44
N ARG A 154 -3.18 -22.34 -4.14
CA ARG A 154 -2.41 -22.04 -5.38
C ARG A 154 -0.91 -21.95 -5.11
N ALA A 155 -0.50 -21.30 -4.02
CA ALA A 155 0.91 -21.21 -3.63
C ALA A 155 1.51 -22.60 -3.37
N ARG A 156 0.79 -23.48 -2.68
CA ARG A 156 1.19 -24.89 -2.44
C ARG A 156 1.26 -25.70 -3.73
N GLY A 157 0.31 -25.54 -4.64
CA GLY A 157 0.29 -26.21 -5.95
C GLY A 157 1.46 -25.80 -6.83
N SER A 158 1.86 -24.52 -6.82
CA SER A 158 3.01 -24.05 -7.60
C SER A 158 4.37 -24.54 -7.06
N VAL A 159 4.48 -24.83 -5.78
CA VAL A 159 5.68 -25.40 -5.17
C VAL A 159 5.83 -26.88 -5.56
N GLN A 160 4.74 -27.64 -5.63
CA GLN A 160 4.79 -29.05 -6.06
C GLN A 160 5.15 -29.22 -7.54
N THR A 161 4.66 -28.33 -8.43
CA THR A 161 5.02 -28.38 -9.86
C THR A 161 6.48 -27.97 -10.12
N ARG A 162 7.07 -27.15 -9.28
CA ARG A 162 8.49 -26.79 -9.37
C ARG A 162 9.42 -27.91 -8.87
N ALA A 163 8.99 -28.71 -7.91
CA ALA A 163 9.76 -29.84 -7.37
C ALA A 163 9.75 -31.06 -8.31
N ALA A 164 8.77 -31.18 -9.20
CA ALA A 164 8.63 -32.30 -10.15
C ALA A 164 9.43 -32.15 -11.45
N ALA A 165 10.04 -31.01 -11.71
CA ALA A 165 10.89 -30.79 -12.87
C ALA A 165 12.37 -30.95 -12.52
N ALA A 166 12.82 -32.17 -12.28
CA ALA A 166 14.24 -32.50 -12.34
C ALA A 166 14.65 -32.51 -13.81
N PRO A 167 15.66 -31.75 -14.25
CA PRO A 167 16.11 -31.76 -15.63
C PRO A 167 16.95 -33.00 -15.86
N ALA A 168 16.39 -33.97 -16.54
CA ALA A 168 17.19 -34.95 -17.24
C ALA A 168 17.50 -34.38 -18.62
N GLY A 169 18.70 -33.90 -18.81
CA GLY A 169 19.20 -33.53 -20.14
C GLY A 169 19.82 -32.14 -20.25
N LEU A 170 21.02 -32.11 -20.80
CA LEU A 170 21.71 -30.89 -21.19
C LEU A 170 20.82 -30.05 -22.11
N SER A 171 20.78 -28.73 -21.91
CA SER A 171 20.03 -27.82 -22.77
C SER A 171 20.57 -27.93 -24.24
N ARG A 172 19.69 -27.68 -25.22
CA ARG A 172 20.07 -27.80 -26.68
C ARG A 172 21.31 -27.03 -27.05
N TRP A 173 21.60 -25.92 -26.38
CA TRP A 173 22.81 -25.15 -26.67
C TRP A 173 24.06 -25.77 -26.02
N GLN A 174 23.97 -26.45 -24.89
CA GLN A 174 25.06 -27.18 -24.23
C GLN A 174 25.47 -28.43 -25.01
N SER A 175 24.54 -29.01 -25.79
CA SER A 175 24.83 -30.14 -26.69
C SER A 175 25.41 -29.72 -28.03
N SER A 176 25.36 -28.44 -28.41
CA SER A 176 25.88 -27.92 -29.66
C SER A 176 27.35 -27.47 -29.61
N VAL A 177 27.96 -27.37 -28.43
CA VAL A 177 29.38 -27.01 -28.29
C VAL A 177 30.22 -28.29 -28.26
N ARG A 178 30.33 -28.98 -29.43
CA ARG A 178 31.44 -29.87 -29.70
C ARG A 178 32.55 -29.07 -30.39
N TRP A 179 33.56 -28.72 -29.64
CA TRP A 179 34.83 -28.31 -30.22
C TRP A 179 35.40 -29.48 -31.00
N ARG A 180 35.57 -29.29 -32.31
CA ARG A 180 36.46 -30.15 -33.09
C ARG A 180 37.89 -29.70 -32.78
N GLY A 181 38.63 -30.50 -32.06
CA GLY A 181 40.08 -30.47 -32.05
C GLY A 181 40.65 -31.14 -33.31
#